data_5a81d7a05a45cd93d5d615d932235ff8
#
_entry.id   5a81d7a05a45cd93d5d615d932235ff8
#
_cell.length_a   1.000
_cell.length_b   1.000
_cell.length_c   1.000
_cell.angle_alpha   90.00
_cell.angle_beta   90.00
_cell.angle_gamma   90.00
#
_symmetry.space_group_name_H-M   'P 1'
#
loop_
_entity.id
_entity.type
_entity.pdbx_description
1 polymer ?
#
loop_
_entity_poly.entity_id
_entity_poly.type
_entity_poly.pdbx_seq_one_letter_code
_entity_poly.pdbx_strand_id
1 'polypeptide(L)'
;MTIRFSDAHVDTWRKEGAVVVPEFFNDKEIKDVTKDFKKIFPGRKAEDKALNKKKKGDFGNKLPLQLSGEPMGKTTMDQFKNFENIPFDCSSSLNLIAVHPSLIEFARSVLKTNDVRLYQAQAWAKFTGEADFDQAFHCDFGNHTLTVPSQDECLNSITFIIYFTDVTEEHGPTHYVNRTDSNGFEGMKRFLKNREDVDHQKELRRFERSAAGPAGTLLAYGIDVFHRGTNLTEPGGYRYAMTSCFKKAGNDSIGYTSWPWHFTKPWQNIFEHATPDQLSCFGVPMPGDPFWTEETLSLTQLRYPKWNMSEYR
;
A
#
# COMPACT_ATOMS: atom_id res chain seq x y z
N MET A 1 13.67 18.05 -8.04
CA MET A 1 13.12 17.01 -7.15
C MET A 1 14.27 16.20 -6.59
N THR A 2 14.37 15.99 -5.28
CA THR A 2 15.45 15.19 -4.70
C THR A 2 15.04 13.72 -4.78
N ILE A 3 15.80 12.90 -5.50
CA ILE A 3 15.61 11.44 -5.56
C ILE A 3 15.97 10.89 -4.17
N ARG A 4 15.09 10.06 -3.60
CA ARG A 4 15.19 9.53 -2.23
C ARG A 4 15.59 8.06 -2.17
N PHE A 5 15.83 7.49 -3.29
CA PHE A 5 16.34 6.14 -3.45
C PHE A 5 17.58 6.19 -4.36
N SER A 6 18.38 5.17 -4.32
CA SER A 6 19.56 5.02 -5.17
C SER A 6 19.41 3.83 -6.11
N ASP A 7 20.28 3.74 -7.09
CA ASP A 7 20.35 2.56 -7.97
C ASP A 7 20.55 1.27 -7.15
N ALA A 8 21.29 1.34 -6.03
CA ALA A 8 21.46 0.20 -5.14
C ALA A 8 20.13 -0.28 -4.52
N HIS A 9 19.17 0.63 -4.22
CA HIS A 9 17.85 0.23 -3.75
C HIS A 9 17.05 -0.47 -4.86
N VAL A 10 17.15 0.02 -6.10
CA VAL A 10 16.51 -0.59 -7.28
C VAL A 10 17.10 -1.98 -7.55
N ASP A 11 18.41 -2.11 -7.50
CA ASP A 11 19.11 -3.39 -7.71
C ASP A 11 18.81 -4.39 -6.59
N THR A 12 18.73 -3.92 -5.34
CA THR A 12 18.30 -4.75 -4.21
C THR A 12 16.89 -5.26 -4.44
N TRP A 13 15.95 -4.39 -4.81
CA TRP A 13 14.58 -4.80 -5.10
C TRP A 13 14.52 -5.82 -6.25
N ARG A 14 15.26 -5.61 -7.33
CA ARG A 14 15.29 -6.55 -8.47
C ARG A 14 15.83 -7.91 -8.07
N LYS A 15 16.89 -7.94 -7.30
CA LYS A 15 17.54 -9.19 -6.87
C LYS A 15 16.73 -9.89 -5.78
N GLU A 16 16.37 -9.14 -4.71
CA GLU A 16 15.81 -9.70 -3.49
C GLU A 16 14.28 -9.66 -3.46
N GLY A 17 13.66 -8.94 -4.39
CA GLY A 17 12.21 -8.74 -4.45
C GLY A 17 11.68 -7.70 -3.48
N ALA A 18 12.47 -7.29 -2.49
CA ALA A 18 12.08 -6.32 -1.48
C ALA A 18 13.26 -5.45 -1.06
N VAL A 19 12.98 -4.21 -0.62
CA VAL A 19 13.95 -3.31 -0.02
C VAL A 19 13.27 -2.39 0.99
N VAL A 20 13.93 -2.15 2.11
CA VAL A 20 13.53 -1.17 3.12
C VAL A 20 14.38 0.08 2.97
N VAL A 21 13.74 1.24 2.91
CA VAL A 21 14.40 2.55 2.83
C VAL A 21 13.94 3.38 4.03
N PRO A 22 14.75 3.43 5.11
CA PRO A 22 14.45 4.25 6.28
C PRO A 22 14.37 5.73 5.90
N GLU A 23 13.56 6.50 6.61
CA GLU A 23 13.46 7.96 6.45
C GLU A 23 13.20 8.42 4.98
N PHE A 24 12.54 7.58 4.18
CA PHE A 24 12.18 7.92 2.79
C PHE A 24 11.30 9.16 2.73
N PHE A 25 10.41 9.33 3.69
CA PHE A 25 9.63 10.55 3.92
C PHE A 25 10.16 11.25 5.16
N ASN A 26 10.29 12.57 5.09
CA ASN A 26 10.68 13.37 6.24
C ASN A 26 9.46 13.76 7.11
N ASP A 27 9.73 14.19 8.35
CA ASP A 27 8.69 14.55 9.33
C ASP A 27 7.68 15.59 8.81
N LYS A 28 8.15 16.55 8.02
CA LYS A 28 7.28 17.61 7.47
C LYS A 28 6.23 17.03 6.53
N GLU A 29 6.60 16.05 5.73
CA GLU A 29 5.71 15.41 4.75
C GLU A 29 4.67 14.50 5.41
N ILE A 30 5.07 13.77 6.44
CA ILE A 30 4.18 12.84 7.12
C ILE A 30 3.35 13.49 8.22
N LYS A 31 3.70 14.68 8.68
CA LYS A 31 3.02 15.37 9.79
C LYS A 31 1.53 15.57 9.56
N ASP A 32 1.15 16.09 8.40
CA ASP A 32 -0.25 16.33 8.06
C ASP A 32 -0.99 15.00 7.82
N VAL A 33 -0.32 14.04 7.18
CA VAL A 33 -0.85 12.68 6.99
C VAL A 33 -1.16 12.03 8.34
N THR A 34 -0.23 12.07 9.28
CA THR A 34 -0.41 11.53 10.64
C THR A 34 -1.56 12.21 11.37
N LYS A 35 -1.69 13.54 11.23
CA LYS A 35 -2.80 14.31 11.81
C LYS A 35 -4.16 13.89 11.25
N ASP A 36 -4.24 13.64 9.94
CA ASP A 36 -5.47 13.20 9.31
C ASP A 36 -5.79 11.75 9.66
N PHE A 37 -4.79 10.87 9.76
CA PHE A 37 -5.00 9.51 10.26
C PHE A 37 -5.64 9.47 11.64
N LYS A 38 -5.25 10.36 12.55
CA LYS A 38 -5.88 10.49 13.89
C LYS A 38 -7.35 10.88 13.84
N LYS A 39 -7.78 11.59 12.80
CA LYS A 39 -9.19 11.95 12.59
C LYS A 39 -9.98 10.79 11.95
N ILE A 40 -9.39 10.17 10.94
CA ILE A 40 -10.01 9.08 10.14
C ILE A 40 -10.10 7.80 10.99
N PHE A 41 -9.11 7.57 11.84
CA PHE A 41 -8.99 6.42 12.73
C PHE A 41 -8.83 6.92 14.19
N PRO A 42 -9.91 7.35 14.85
CA PRO A 42 -9.84 7.99 16.16
C PRO A 42 -9.37 7.05 17.29
N GLY A 43 -9.23 5.76 17.00
CA GLY A 43 -8.96 4.76 18.02
C GLY A 43 -10.16 4.53 18.94
N ARG A 44 -10.13 3.46 19.72
CA ARG A 44 -11.16 3.20 20.70
C ARG A 44 -10.88 3.96 22.00
N LYS A 45 -11.94 4.44 22.66
CA LYS A 45 -11.86 5.03 24.00
C LYS A 45 -11.34 3.99 24.99
N ALA A 46 -10.75 4.46 26.09
CA ALA A 46 -10.15 3.59 27.13
C ALA A 46 -11.09 2.51 27.68
N GLU A 47 -12.39 2.79 27.70
CA GLU A 47 -13.44 1.86 28.14
C GLU A 47 -13.60 0.65 27.19
N ASP A 48 -13.46 0.90 25.87
CA ASP A 48 -13.48 -0.18 24.88
C ASP A 48 -12.21 -1.04 24.93
N LYS A 49 -11.08 -0.46 25.40
CA LYS A 49 -9.82 -1.20 25.62
C LYS A 49 -9.93 -2.23 26.73
N ALA A 50 -10.74 -1.97 27.76
CA ALA A 50 -10.98 -2.91 28.86
C ALA A 50 -11.84 -4.11 28.42
N LEU A 51 -12.81 -3.91 27.51
CA LEU A 51 -13.61 -4.99 26.93
C LEU A 51 -12.78 -5.91 26.04
N ASN A 52 -11.79 -5.37 25.32
CA ASN A 52 -10.93 -6.14 24.44
C ASN A 52 -9.89 -6.99 25.20
N LYS A 53 -9.48 -6.59 26.42
CA LYS A 53 -8.66 -7.44 27.29
C LYS A 53 -9.32 -8.79 27.61
N LYS A 54 -10.66 -8.84 27.68
CA LYS A 54 -11.41 -10.08 27.91
C LYS A 54 -11.52 -10.99 26.68
N LYS A 55 -11.36 -10.43 25.47
CA LYS A 55 -11.42 -11.18 24.20
C LYS A 55 -10.05 -11.67 23.71
N LYS A 56 -8.97 -11.27 24.37
CA LYS A 56 -7.59 -11.61 24.01
C LYS A 56 -7.27 -13.11 23.99
N GLY A 57 -8.08 -13.93 24.67
CA GLY A 57 -7.91 -15.40 24.70
C GLY A 57 -8.36 -16.12 23.42
N ASP A 58 -9.16 -15.48 22.58
CA ASP A 58 -9.83 -16.17 21.47
C ASP A 58 -9.18 -15.90 20.08
N PHE A 59 -8.37 -14.84 19.95
CA PHE A 59 -7.76 -14.46 18.66
C PHE A 59 -6.35 -15.01 18.45
N GLY A 60 -5.66 -15.44 19.49
CA GLY A 60 -4.25 -15.85 19.43
C GLY A 60 -3.94 -17.08 18.59
N ASN A 61 -4.93 -17.86 18.19
CA ASN A 61 -4.74 -19.12 17.45
C ASN A 61 -5.65 -19.29 16.22
N LYS A 62 -6.50 -18.32 15.90
CA LYS A 62 -7.29 -18.39 14.67
C LYS A 62 -6.52 -17.73 13.55
N LEU A 63 -6.31 -18.46 12.47
CA LEU A 63 -5.85 -17.92 11.20
C LEU A 63 -6.68 -16.67 10.82
N PRO A 64 -6.07 -15.64 10.21
CA PRO A 64 -6.79 -14.45 9.80
C PRO A 64 -8.04 -14.81 9.00
N LEU A 65 -9.13 -14.11 9.25
CA LEU A 65 -10.43 -14.26 8.59
C LEU A 65 -10.36 -14.32 7.05
N GLN A 66 -9.33 -13.76 6.46
CA GLN A 66 -9.06 -13.83 5.02
C GLN A 66 -8.79 -15.25 4.48
N LEU A 67 -8.43 -16.21 5.35
CA LEU A 67 -8.16 -17.60 4.95
C LEU A 67 -9.39 -18.49 5.00
N SER A 68 -10.38 -18.13 5.81
CA SER A 68 -11.60 -18.94 6.00
C SER A 68 -12.73 -18.62 5.02
N GLY A 69 -12.57 -17.60 4.15
CA GLY A 69 -13.64 -17.05 3.34
C GLY A 69 -14.70 -16.29 4.14
N GLU A 70 -14.52 -16.15 5.44
CA GLU A 70 -15.40 -15.35 6.30
C GLU A 70 -15.21 -13.86 6.01
N PRO A 71 -16.29 -13.06 6.06
CA PRO A 71 -16.18 -11.60 5.93
C PRO A 71 -15.24 -11.03 7.01
N MET A 72 -14.41 -10.07 6.64
CA MET A 72 -13.59 -9.35 7.63
C MET A 72 -14.47 -8.83 8.76
N GLY A 73 -14.09 -9.09 10.00
CA GLY A 73 -14.82 -8.61 11.15
C GLY A 73 -14.92 -7.08 11.16
N LYS A 74 -15.98 -6.53 11.76
CA LYS A 74 -16.23 -5.08 11.81
C LYS A 74 -15.00 -4.29 12.31
N THR A 75 -14.29 -4.81 13.30
CA THR A 75 -13.08 -4.17 13.87
C THR A 75 -11.96 -4.02 12.85
N THR A 76 -11.77 -5.03 11.98
CA THR A 76 -10.77 -4.96 10.91
C THR A 76 -11.18 -3.97 9.83
N MET A 77 -12.48 -3.90 9.50
CA MET A 77 -13.01 -2.92 8.55
C MET A 77 -12.85 -1.49 9.05
N ASP A 78 -12.96 -1.25 10.35
CA ASP A 78 -12.79 0.07 10.95
C ASP A 78 -11.32 0.56 10.93
N GLN A 79 -10.36 -0.34 10.79
CA GLN A 79 -8.92 -0.05 10.77
C GLN A 79 -8.33 0.04 9.36
N PHE A 80 -9.14 -0.20 8.36
CA PHE A 80 -8.73 -0.28 6.98
C PHE A 80 -9.65 0.55 6.08
N LYS A 81 -9.07 1.35 5.20
CA LYS A 81 -9.80 2.10 4.18
C LYS A 81 -9.08 2.01 2.85
N ASN A 82 -9.79 1.58 1.82
CA ASN A 82 -9.33 1.78 0.46
C ASN A 82 -9.25 3.27 0.12
N PHE A 83 -8.43 3.62 -0.86
CA PHE A 83 -8.21 5.00 -1.28
C PHE A 83 -9.53 5.74 -1.56
N GLU A 84 -10.46 5.10 -2.25
CA GLU A 84 -11.78 5.67 -2.56
C GLU A 84 -12.65 5.92 -1.33
N ASN A 85 -12.30 5.36 -0.18
CA ASN A 85 -12.98 5.57 1.10
C ASN A 85 -12.28 6.59 2.01
N ILE A 86 -11.14 7.14 1.58
CA ILE A 86 -10.50 8.27 2.23
C ILE A 86 -11.35 9.52 1.95
N PRO A 87 -11.69 10.33 2.97
CA PRO A 87 -12.39 11.58 2.73
C PRO A 87 -11.44 12.59 2.08
N PHE A 88 -11.67 12.95 0.83
CA PHE A 88 -10.79 13.87 0.10
C PHE A 88 -10.89 15.34 0.55
N ASP A 89 -11.64 15.64 1.58
CA ASP A 89 -11.64 16.92 2.31
C ASP A 89 -10.54 17.00 3.40
N CYS A 90 -9.72 15.96 3.54
CA CYS A 90 -8.51 15.96 4.34
C CYS A 90 -7.38 16.77 3.68
N SER A 91 -6.18 16.74 4.25
CA SER A 91 -5.03 17.46 3.66
C SER A 91 -4.65 16.95 2.28
N SER A 92 -4.13 17.83 1.42
CA SER A 92 -3.54 17.43 0.14
C SER A 92 -2.39 16.44 0.34
N SER A 93 -1.67 16.52 1.46
CA SER A 93 -0.63 15.56 1.82
C SER A 93 -1.17 14.13 1.89
N LEU A 94 -2.29 13.89 2.60
CA LEU A 94 -2.90 12.56 2.63
C LEU A 94 -3.47 12.15 1.28
N ASN A 95 -4.13 13.07 0.57
CA ASN A 95 -4.74 12.79 -0.73
C ASN A 95 -3.71 12.34 -1.79
N LEU A 96 -2.48 12.83 -1.69
CA LEU A 96 -1.45 12.65 -2.73
C LEU A 96 -0.27 11.76 -2.29
N ILE A 97 -0.20 11.33 -1.03
CA ILE A 97 0.94 10.53 -0.54
C ILE A 97 1.08 9.21 -1.32
N ALA A 98 -0.04 8.59 -1.71
CA ALA A 98 -0.03 7.35 -2.49
C ALA A 98 0.58 7.50 -3.88
N VAL A 99 0.58 8.72 -4.43
CA VAL A 99 1.19 9.09 -5.72
C VAL A 99 2.28 10.13 -5.53
N HIS A 100 3.00 10.05 -4.42
CA HIS A 100 4.15 10.93 -4.18
C HIS A 100 5.16 10.81 -5.33
N PRO A 101 5.72 11.91 -5.86
CA PRO A 101 6.62 11.87 -7.01
C PRO A 101 7.79 10.88 -6.86
N SER A 102 8.36 10.76 -5.66
CA SER A 102 9.46 9.80 -5.43
C SER A 102 9.00 8.33 -5.49
N LEU A 103 7.72 8.01 -5.19
CA LEU A 103 7.15 6.67 -5.37
C LEU A 103 6.94 6.38 -6.85
N ILE A 104 6.44 7.36 -7.61
CA ILE A 104 6.26 7.25 -9.07
C ILE A 104 7.61 6.94 -9.73
N GLU A 105 8.66 7.69 -9.40
CA GLU A 105 10.00 7.48 -9.94
C GLU A 105 10.59 6.12 -9.55
N PHE A 106 10.36 5.68 -8.30
CA PHE A 106 10.80 4.37 -7.88
C PHE A 106 10.07 3.26 -8.66
N ALA A 107 8.74 3.37 -8.82
CA ALA A 107 7.95 2.43 -9.60
C ALA A 107 8.41 2.39 -11.07
N ARG A 108 8.66 3.54 -11.69
CA ARG A 108 9.22 3.65 -13.04
C ARG A 108 10.55 2.92 -13.17
N SER A 109 11.45 3.15 -12.22
CA SER A 109 12.79 2.55 -12.23
C SER A 109 12.73 1.02 -12.15
N VAL A 110 11.93 0.45 -11.24
CA VAL A 110 11.86 -1.03 -11.07
C VAL A 110 11.06 -1.69 -12.17
N LEU A 111 9.95 -1.09 -12.63
CA LEU A 111 9.10 -1.63 -13.69
C LEU A 111 9.62 -1.31 -15.11
N LYS A 112 10.76 -0.61 -15.21
CA LYS A 112 11.40 -0.27 -16.50
C LYS A 112 10.44 0.37 -17.50
N THR A 113 9.60 1.30 -17.03
CA THR A 113 8.60 1.99 -17.84
C THR A 113 8.42 3.42 -17.36
N ASN A 114 8.16 4.33 -18.28
CA ASN A 114 7.84 5.71 -17.93
C ASN A 114 6.36 5.90 -17.59
N ASP A 115 5.52 4.93 -17.94
CA ASP A 115 4.07 5.03 -17.78
C ASP A 115 3.57 4.01 -16.74
N VAL A 116 3.36 4.48 -15.52
CA VAL A 116 2.86 3.67 -14.40
C VAL A 116 1.47 4.12 -13.99
N ARG A 117 0.71 3.21 -13.40
CA ARG A 117 -0.63 3.46 -12.86
C ARG A 117 -0.70 2.99 -11.42
N LEU A 118 -1.24 3.83 -10.55
CA LEU A 118 -1.71 3.40 -9.25
C LEU A 118 -2.97 2.55 -9.47
N TYR A 119 -2.95 1.28 -9.06
CA TYR A 119 -4.12 0.42 -9.18
C TYR A 119 -4.77 0.11 -7.83
N GLN A 120 -4.04 0.31 -6.73
CA GLN A 120 -4.56 0.16 -5.38
C GLN A 120 -3.82 1.07 -4.42
N ALA A 121 -4.53 1.65 -3.45
CA ALA A 121 -3.93 2.25 -2.26
C ALA A 121 -4.85 2.01 -1.05
N GLN A 122 -4.24 1.77 0.12
CA GLN A 122 -4.98 1.37 1.32
C GLN A 122 -4.36 2.00 2.56
N ALA A 123 -5.17 2.69 3.34
CA ALA A 123 -4.79 3.25 4.63
C ALA A 123 -5.09 2.23 5.73
N TRP A 124 -4.12 2.01 6.62
CA TRP A 124 -4.18 1.04 7.70
C TRP A 124 -3.87 1.68 9.03
N ALA A 125 -4.70 1.43 10.03
CA ALA A 125 -4.44 1.78 11.42
C ALA A 125 -4.54 0.53 12.29
N LYS A 126 -3.49 0.22 13.04
CA LYS A 126 -3.51 -0.81 14.08
C LYS A 126 -3.45 -0.14 15.45
N PHE A 127 -4.13 -0.72 16.41
CA PHE A 127 -4.11 -0.32 17.81
C PHE A 127 -3.99 -1.55 18.70
N THR A 128 -3.26 -1.45 19.79
CA THR A 128 -3.09 -2.57 20.73
C THR A 128 -4.44 -3.10 21.22
N GLY A 129 -4.64 -4.42 21.09
CA GLY A 129 -5.90 -5.07 21.44
C GLY A 129 -6.98 -4.98 20.36
N GLU A 130 -6.68 -4.40 19.21
CA GLU A 130 -7.58 -4.27 18.06
C GLU A 130 -6.87 -4.70 16.78
N ALA A 131 -7.34 -5.78 16.12
CA ALA A 131 -6.70 -6.36 14.93
C ALA A 131 -5.19 -6.63 15.10
N ASP A 132 -4.79 -7.05 16.27
CA ASP A 132 -3.43 -7.41 16.66
C ASP A 132 -3.16 -8.91 16.40
N PHE A 133 -3.31 -9.37 15.19
CA PHE A 133 -3.07 -10.75 14.80
C PHE A 133 -1.86 -10.88 13.86
N ASP A 134 -1.17 -12.00 13.99
CA ASP A 134 -0.17 -12.43 13.02
C ASP A 134 -0.86 -12.93 11.76
N GLN A 135 -0.43 -12.44 10.60
CA GLN A 135 -0.82 -13.04 9.32
C GLN A 135 0.10 -14.23 8.99
N ALA A 136 -0.42 -15.19 8.27
CA ALA A 136 0.41 -16.16 7.57
C ALA A 136 1.17 -15.47 6.44
N PHE A 137 2.38 -15.93 6.12
CA PHE A 137 3.08 -15.51 4.93
C PHE A 137 2.24 -15.74 3.68
N HIS A 138 2.17 -14.76 2.83
CA HIS A 138 1.45 -14.79 1.56
C HIS A 138 2.13 -13.87 0.54
N CYS A 139 1.79 -14.08 -0.73
CA CYS A 139 2.13 -13.18 -1.82
C CYS A 139 0.85 -12.49 -2.30
N ASP A 140 0.96 -11.24 -2.71
CA ASP A 140 -0.20 -10.43 -3.12
C ASP A 140 -0.80 -10.84 -4.47
N PHE A 141 -0.03 -11.55 -5.31
CA PHE A 141 -0.50 -11.93 -6.65
C PHE A 141 -1.85 -12.66 -6.61
N GLY A 142 -2.10 -13.48 -5.59
CA GLY A 142 -3.34 -14.25 -5.46
C GLY A 142 -4.62 -13.38 -5.36
N ASN A 143 -4.46 -12.10 -4.99
CA ASN A 143 -5.56 -11.14 -4.91
C ASN A 143 -5.55 -10.13 -6.06
N HIS A 144 -4.43 -9.98 -6.76
CA HIS A 144 -4.23 -8.90 -7.72
C HIS A 144 -4.23 -9.38 -9.17
N THR A 145 -4.08 -10.68 -9.42
CA THR A 145 -4.14 -11.28 -10.75
C THR A 145 -4.87 -12.63 -10.72
N LEU A 146 -5.41 -13.03 -11.86
CA LEU A 146 -5.99 -14.38 -12.07
C LEU A 146 -4.95 -15.40 -12.54
N THR A 147 -3.70 -14.97 -12.71
CA THR A 147 -2.60 -15.81 -13.21
C THR A 147 -1.50 -15.92 -12.13
N VAL A 148 -0.27 -15.95 -12.54
CA VAL A 148 0.92 -16.04 -11.70
C VAL A 148 1.88 -14.90 -12.03
N PRO A 149 2.83 -14.57 -11.14
CA PRO A 149 3.85 -13.57 -11.44
C PRO A 149 4.63 -13.89 -12.71
N SER A 150 4.88 -12.87 -13.52
CA SER A 150 5.68 -12.99 -14.74
C SER A 150 7.19 -13.03 -14.42
N GLN A 151 7.97 -13.66 -15.29
CA GLN A 151 9.42 -13.52 -15.29
C GLN A 151 9.86 -12.12 -15.79
N ASP A 152 9.03 -11.44 -16.57
CA ASP A 152 9.23 -10.05 -16.95
C ASP A 152 8.69 -9.11 -15.85
N GLU A 153 9.59 -8.41 -15.19
CA GLU A 153 9.27 -7.47 -14.10
C GLU A 153 8.29 -6.39 -14.55
N CYS A 154 8.33 -5.98 -15.83
CA CYS A 154 7.40 -4.99 -16.39
C CYS A 154 5.94 -5.44 -16.34
N LEU A 155 5.69 -6.75 -16.30
CA LEU A 155 4.34 -7.34 -16.25
C LEU A 155 3.88 -7.64 -14.83
N ASN A 156 4.73 -7.41 -13.83
CA ASN A 156 4.38 -7.51 -12.42
C ASN A 156 3.94 -6.15 -11.86
N SER A 157 3.85 -6.05 -10.55
CA SER A 157 3.58 -4.81 -9.83
C SER A 157 4.58 -4.60 -8.70
N ILE A 158 4.67 -3.37 -8.24
CA ILE A 158 5.38 -3.00 -7.03
C ILE A 158 4.40 -2.46 -6.01
N THR A 159 4.55 -2.91 -4.76
CA THR A 159 3.82 -2.41 -3.60
C THR A 159 4.77 -1.65 -2.70
N PHE A 160 4.33 -0.49 -2.26
CA PHE A 160 4.98 0.32 -1.25
C PHE A 160 4.16 0.25 0.05
N ILE A 161 4.81 0.02 1.19
CA ILE A 161 4.25 0.25 2.52
C ILE A 161 4.99 1.43 3.13
N ILE A 162 4.24 2.46 3.52
CA ILE A 162 4.77 3.68 4.12
C ILE A 162 4.33 3.69 5.58
N TYR A 163 5.26 3.88 6.52
CA TYR A 163 4.94 4.07 7.93
C TYR A 163 4.88 5.56 8.27
N PHE A 164 3.79 5.96 8.92
CA PHE A 164 3.57 7.34 9.39
C PHE A 164 3.80 7.49 10.90
N THR A 165 4.22 6.42 11.56
CA THR A 165 4.62 6.35 12.97
C THR A 165 5.93 5.59 13.06
N ASP A 166 6.66 5.75 14.16
CA ASP A 166 7.76 4.85 14.46
C ASP A 166 7.21 3.42 14.63
N VAL A 167 7.89 2.46 14.05
CA VAL A 167 7.48 1.05 14.05
C VAL A 167 8.65 0.20 14.53
N THR A 168 8.61 -0.20 15.79
CA THR A 168 9.49 -1.21 16.36
C THR A 168 8.87 -2.61 16.18
N GLU A 169 9.54 -3.66 16.63
CA GLU A 169 8.98 -5.01 16.57
C GLU A 169 7.65 -5.12 17.34
N GLU A 170 7.52 -4.39 18.46
CA GLU A 170 6.30 -4.37 19.28
C GLU A 170 5.14 -3.62 18.60
N HIS A 171 5.42 -2.75 17.61
CA HIS A 171 4.41 -2.06 16.82
C HIS A 171 3.90 -2.89 15.64
N GLY A 172 4.36 -4.14 15.51
CA GLY A 172 3.87 -5.09 14.51
C GLY A 172 4.24 -4.69 13.07
N PRO A 173 5.53 -4.60 12.73
CA PRO A 173 5.98 -4.28 11.37
C PRO A 173 5.52 -5.33 10.36
N THR A 174 5.64 -5.01 9.08
CA THR A 174 5.55 -6.03 8.04
C THR A 174 6.84 -6.83 8.03
N HIS A 175 6.72 -8.15 8.11
CA HIS A 175 7.82 -9.06 7.86
C HIS A 175 7.76 -9.61 6.44
N TYR A 176 8.91 -9.88 5.86
CA TYR A 176 9.03 -10.38 4.48
C TYR A 176 10.18 -11.38 4.36
N VAL A 177 10.18 -12.15 3.27
CA VAL A 177 11.26 -13.08 2.91
C VAL A 177 11.79 -12.67 1.55
N ASN A 178 13.09 -12.47 1.45
CA ASN A 178 13.73 -12.15 0.19
C ASN A 178 13.46 -13.23 -0.88
N ARG A 179 13.35 -12.80 -2.13
CA ARG A 179 13.15 -13.70 -3.27
C ARG A 179 14.25 -14.76 -3.34
N THR A 180 15.50 -14.40 -3.09
CA THR A 180 16.64 -15.31 -3.07
C THR A 180 16.52 -16.40 -2.00
N ASP A 181 16.02 -16.06 -0.82
CA ASP A 181 15.80 -17.00 0.28
C ASP A 181 14.60 -17.92 0.03
N SER A 182 13.62 -17.47 -0.75
CA SER A 182 12.41 -18.24 -1.10
C SER A 182 12.52 -19.05 -2.40
N ASN A 183 13.58 -18.89 -3.19
CA ASN A 183 13.77 -19.61 -4.46
C ASN A 183 13.96 -21.13 -4.30
N GLY A 184 14.31 -21.61 -3.11
CA GLY A 184 14.42 -23.06 -2.82
C GLY A 184 13.07 -23.76 -2.69
N PHE A 185 11.97 -23.02 -2.60
CA PHE A 185 10.63 -23.60 -2.57
C PHE A 185 10.22 -24.01 -3.98
N GLU A 186 9.78 -25.25 -4.15
CA GLU A 186 9.46 -25.87 -5.44
C GLU A 186 8.48 -25.02 -6.28
N GLY A 187 8.98 -24.32 -7.27
CA GLY A 187 8.27 -23.68 -8.35
C GLY A 187 6.92 -23.05 -7.97
N MET A 188 5.89 -23.36 -8.74
CA MET A 188 4.52 -22.83 -8.52
C MET A 188 3.86 -23.31 -7.22
N LYS A 189 4.29 -24.43 -6.64
CA LYS A 189 3.72 -24.94 -5.37
C LYS A 189 3.94 -23.96 -4.22
N ARG A 190 5.01 -23.19 -4.24
CA ARG A 190 5.27 -22.13 -3.25
C ARG A 190 4.13 -21.11 -3.16
N PHE A 191 3.48 -20.83 -4.27
CA PHE A 191 2.38 -19.86 -4.32
C PHE A 191 1.04 -20.45 -3.90
N LEU A 192 0.81 -21.71 -4.18
CA LEU A 192 -0.49 -22.36 -3.97
C LEU A 192 -0.71 -22.83 -2.52
N LYS A 193 0.38 -23.08 -1.77
CA LYS A 193 0.30 -23.69 -0.43
C LYS A 193 0.71 -22.76 0.71
N ASN A 194 1.11 -21.54 0.42
CA ASN A 194 1.80 -20.68 1.38
C ASN A 194 1.03 -20.39 2.68
N ARG A 195 -0.30 -20.35 2.63
CA ARG A 195 -1.12 -19.99 3.80
C ARG A 195 -1.53 -21.18 4.66
N GLU A 196 -1.79 -22.32 4.05
CA GLU A 196 -2.37 -23.48 4.72
C GLU A 196 -1.32 -24.52 5.11
N ASP A 197 -0.17 -24.53 4.46
CA ASP A 197 0.91 -25.49 4.71
C ASP A 197 1.77 -25.04 5.90
N VAL A 198 1.57 -25.72 7.04
CA VAL A 198 2.24 -25.38 8.31
C VAL A 198 3.77 -25.49 8.21
N ASP A 199 4.28 -26.48 7.50
CA ASP A 199 5.73 -26.68 7.38
C ASP A 199 6.34 -25.62 6.47
N HIS A 200 5.67 -25.25 5.41
CA HIS A 200 6.04 -24.13 4.55
C HIS A 200 6.08 -22.80 5.33
N GLN A 201 5.08 -22.53 6.17
CA GLN A 201 5.06 -21.34 7.01
C GLN A 201 6.22 -21.30 8.02
N LYS A 202 6.54 -22.45 8.65
CA LYS A 202 7.68 -22.56 9.57
C LYS A 202 9.01 -22.32 8.84
N GLU A 203 9.14 -22.83 7.63
CA GLU A 203 10.35 -22.66 6.83
C GLU A 203 10.54 -21.19 6.43
N LEU A 204 9.51 -20.51 5.95
CA LEU A 204 9.55 -19.07 5.64
C LEU A 204 9.97 -18.23 6.84
N ARG A 205 9.49 -18.56 8.04
CA ARG A 205 9.85 -17.84 9.28
C ARG A 205 11.36 -17.90 9.60
N ARG A 206 12.08 -18.87 9.10
CA ARG A 206 13.55 -18.98 9.30
C ARG A 206 14.33 -17.91 8.54
N PHE A 207 13.74 -17.37 7.49
CA PHE A 207 14.35 -16.38 6.60
C PHE A 207 13.68 -15.01 6.68
N GLU A 208 12.73 -14.85 7.62
CA GLU A 208 11.99 -13.60 7.72
C GLU A 208 12.88 -12.42 8.13
N ARG A 209 12.58 -11.29 7.54
CA ARG A 209 13.21 -10.00 7.79
C ARG A 209 12.14 -9.01 8.19
N SER A 210 12.48 -8.06 9.02
CA SER A 210 11.59 -7.01 9.48
C SER A 210 11.74 -5.75 8.65
N ALA A 211 10.62 -5.07 8.41
CA ALA A 211 10.59 -3.72 7.87
C ALA A 211 10.40 -2.66 8.97
N ALA A 212 10.73 -2.98 10.23
CA ALA A 212 10.72 -2.02 11.32
C ALA A 212 11.60 -0.80 10.99
N GLY A 213 11.21 0.38 11.46
CA GLY A 213 11.95 1.60 11.23
C GLY A 213 11.24 2.84 11.76
N PRO A 214 11.92 4.01 11.73
CA PRO A 214 11.33 5.27 12.13
C PRO A 214 10.17 5.68 11.21
N ALA A 215 9.36 6.63 11.67
CA ALA A 215 8.34 7.26 10.85
C ALA A 215 8.96 7.76 9.53
N GLY A 216 8.25 7.58 8.42
CA GLY A 216 8.78 7.86 7.08
C GLY A 216 9.49 6.69 6.41
N THR A 217 9.66 5.55 7.08
CA THR A 217 10.22 4.33 6.47
C THR A 217 9.32 3.80 5.36
N LEU A 218 9.93 3.38 4.27
CA LEU A 218 9.31 2.74 3.12
C LEU A 218 9.80 1.30 3.01
N LEU A 219 8.87 0.35 2.92
CA LEU A 219 9.12 -1.00 2.39
C LEU A 219 8.59 -1.04 0.95
N ALA A 220 9.45 -1.37 -0.01
CA ALA A 220 9.06 -1.63 -1.39
C ALA A 220 9.21 -3.13 -1.68
N TYR A 221 8.17 -3.79 -2.22
CA TYR A 221 8.22 -5.21 -2.54
C TYR A 221 7.42 -5.59 -3.78
N GLY A 222 7.80 -6.70 -4.39
CA GLY A 222 7.16 -7.27 -5.58
C GLY A 222 5.93 -8.11 -5.24
N ILE A 223 5.04 -8.25 -6.18
CA ILE A 223 3.79 -9.02 -6.05
C ILE A 223 4.01 -10.50 -5.66
N ASP A 224 5.20 -11.01 -5.93
CA ASP A 224 5.65 -12.38 -5.69
C ASP A 224 6.42 -12.58 -4.37
N VAL A 225 6.58 -11.53 -3.59
CA VAL A 225 7.34 -11.57 -2.33
C VAL A 225 6.46 -12.05 -1.19
N PHE A 226 6.94 -13.07 -0.48
CA PHE A 226 6.28 -13.52 0.74
C PHE A 226 6.40 -12.46 1.83
N HIS A 227 5.26 -12.04 2.34
CA HIS A 227 5.20 -11.07 3.43
C HIS A 227 4.02 -11.37 4.36
N ARG A 228 4.04 -10.76 5.53
CA ARG A 228 2.98 -10.87 6.54
C ARG A 228 2.94 -9.65 7.45
N GLY A 229 1.77 -9.30 7.93
CA GLY A 229 1.65 -8.38 9.06
C GLY A 229 1.90 -9.12 10.38
N THR A 230 2.58 -8.49 11.32
CA THR A 230 2.83 -9.02 12.66
C THR A 230 1.95 -8.37 13.71
N ASN A 231 1.84 -8.97 14.89
CA ASN A 231 1.07 -8.44 16.01
C ASN A 231 1.59 -7.10 16.48
N LEU A 232 0.67 -6.25 16.95
CA LEU A 232 1.00 -5.04 17.67
C LEU A 232 0.85 -5.32 19.18
N THR A 233 1.97 -5.41 19.88
CA THR A 233 2.05 -5.82 21.30
C THR A 233 2.41 -4.66 22.22
N GLU A 234 2.91 -3.54 21.71
CA GLU A 234 3.25 -2.35 22.50
C GLU A 234 2.03 -1.88 23.33
N PRO A 235 2.14 -1.76 24.66
CA PRO A 235 1.02 -1.33 25.50
C PRO A 235 0.52 0.07 25.13
N GLY A 236 -0.73 0.17 24.70
CA GLY A 236 -1.33 1.43 24.24
C GLY A 236 -0.76 1.95 22.92
N GLY A 237 0.01 1.13 22.22
CA GLY A 237 0.64 1.46 20.96
C GLY A 237 -0.35 1.59 19.79
N TYR A 238 0.11 2.21 18.73
CA TYR A 238 -0.62 2.30 17.46
C TYR A 238 0.36 2.39 16.30
N ARG A 239 -0.09 1.96 15.13
CA ARG A 239 0.67 2.05 13.88
C ARG A 239 -0.21 2.58 12.76
N TYR A 240 0.24 3.64 12.09
CA TYR A 240 -0.37 4.16 10.88
C TYR A 240 0.50 3.83 9.68
N ALA A 241 -0.11 3.26 8.66
CA ALA A 241 0.58 2.89 7.43
C ALA A 241 -0.33 3.06 6.21
N MET A 242 0.26 3.20 5.04
CA MET A 242 -0.45 3.15 3.77
C MET A 242 0.28 2.21 2.82
N THR A 243 -0.48 1.40 2.10
CA THR A 243 0.01 0.68 0.93
C THR A 243 -0.29 1.48 -0.33
N SER A 244 0.61 1.43 -1.31
CA SER A 244 0.42 2.03 -2.64
C SER A 244 0.98 1.07 -3.67
N CYS A 245 0.14 0.62 -4.60
CA CYS A 245 0.47 -0.43 -5.55
C CYS A 245 0.47 0.10 -6.97
N PHE A 246 1.60 -0.02 -7.65
CA PHE A 246 1.79 0.46 -9.02
C PHE A 246 1.99 -0.68 -9.99
N LYS A 247 1.47 -0.49 -11.19
CA LYS A 247 1.68 -1.36 -12.37
C LYS A 247 2.03 -0.52 -13.60
N LYS A 248 2.60 -1.14 -14.62
CA LYS A 248 2.73 -0.53 -15.95
C LYS A 248 1.35 -0.24 -16.53
N ALA A 249 1.19 0.89 -17.22
CA ALA A 249 0.01 1.18 -18.01
C ALA A 249 -0.22 0.07 -19.06
N GLY A 250 -1.48 -0.29 -19.29
CA GLY A 250 -1.85 -1.37 -20.21
C GLY A 250 -1.52 -2.79 -19.72
N ASN A 251 -1.04 -2.97 -18.49
CA ASN A 251 -0.91 -4.30 -17.90
C ASN A 251 -2.25 -4.77 -17.36
N ASP A 252 -3.04 -5.43 -18.21
CA ASP A 252 -4.38 -5.91 -17.86
C ASP A 252 -4.36 -7.23 -17.07
N SER A 253 -3.21 -7.88 -16.90
CA SER A 253 -3.07 -9.05 -16.04
C SER A 253 -3.23 -8.70 -14.56
N ILE A 254 -2.95 -7.45 -14.17
CA ILE A 254 -3.23 -6.90 -12.84
C ILE A 254 -4.60 -6.22 -12.90
N GLY A 255 -5.65 -6.94 -12.48
CA GLY A 255 -7.03 -6.58 -12.75
C GLY A 255 -7.70 -5.64 -11.75
N TYR A 256 -7.06 -5.33 -10.63
CA TYR A 256 -7.68 -4.51 -9.59
C TYR A 256 -7.65 -3.03 -9.96
N THR A 257 -8.80 -2.34 -9.85
CA THR A 257 -8.92 -0.88 -9.99
C THR A 257 -9.82 -0.33 -8.89
N SER A 258 -9.48 0.83 -8.36
CA SER A 258 -10.02 1.35 -7.10
C SER A 258 -10.89 2.60 -7.24
N TRP A 259 -11.55 2.81 -8.38
CA TRP A 259 -12.33 4.03 -8.59
C TRP A 259 -13.86 3.83 -8.76
N PRO A 260 -14.52 2.80 -8.17
CA PRO A 260 -15.98 2.75 -8.17
C PRO A 260 -16.52 3.96 -7.39
N TRP A 261 -17.64 4.52 -7.84
CA TRP A 261 -18.32 5.62 -7.15
C TRP A 261 -17.51 6.92 -7.03
N HIS A 262 -16.54 7.14 -7.94
CA HIS A 262 -15.72 8.36 -7.94
C HIS A 262 -16.55 9.65 -8.01
N PHE A 263 -17.77 9.65 -8.57
CA PHE A 263 -18.67 10.80 -8.63
C PHE A 263 -19.24 11.20 -7.25
N THR A 264 -19.13 10.33 -6.23
CA THR A 264 -19.57 10.64 -4.85
C THR A 264 -18.47 11.26 -4.00
N LYS A 265 -17.26 11.39 -4.53
CA LYS A 265 -16.09 11.90 -3.82
C LYS A 265 -15.66 13.25 -4.34
N PRO A 266 -15.14 14.14 -3.47
CA PRO A 266 -14.65 15.45 -3.86
C PRO A 266 -13.29 15.36 -4.57
N TRP A 267 -13.23 14.69 -5.73
CA TRP A 267 -12.03 14.58 -6.56
C TRP A 267 -11.41 15.93 -6.91
N GLN A 268 -12.23 17.00 -6.89
CA GLN A 268 -11.75 18.36 -7.06
C GLN A 268 -10.55 18.67 -6.15
N ASN A 269 -10.56 18.18 -4.91
CA ASN A 269 -9.48 18.42 -3.94
C ASN A 269 -8.16 17.70 -4.31
N ILE A 270 -8.22 16.65 -5.12
CA ILE A 270 -7.04 16.02 -5.71
C ILE A 270 -6.57 16.82 -6.92
N PHE A 271 -7.48 17.14 -7.84
CA PHE A 271 -7.15 17.87 -9.08
C PHE A 271 -6.54 19.25 -8.83
N GLU A 272 -6.95 19.95 -7.76
CA GLU A 272 -6.39 21.27 -7.40
C GLU A 272 -4.91 21.22 -7.01
N HIS A 273 -4.40 20.08 -6.54
CA HIS A 273 -3.07 19.98 -5.94
C HIS A 273 -2.14 19.00 -6.66
N ALA A 274 -2.69 18.11 -7.48
CA ALA A 274 -1.92 17.09 -8.17
C ALA A 274 -1.20 17.64 -9.39
N THR A 275 0.02 17.17 -9.63
CA THR A 275 0.74 17.39 -10.88
C THR A 275 0.15 16.53 -12.01
N PRO A 276 0.42 16.85 -13.31
CA PRO A 276 0.04 15.97 -14.40
C PRO A 276 0.52 14.52 -14.23
N ASP A 277 1.73 14.34 -13.73
CA ASP A 277 2.31 13.02 -13.44
C ASP A 277 1.51 12.25 -12.38
N GLN A 278 1.11 12.92 -11.31
CA GLN A 278 0.27 12.31 -10.28
C GLN A 278 -1.13 11.96 -10.81
N LEU A 279 -1.72 12.85 -11.62
CA LEU A 279 -3.02 12.61 -12.24
C LEU A 279 -2.96 11.46 -13.25
N SER A 280 -1.85 11.30 -13.98
CA SER A 280 -1.69 10.18 -14.90
C SER A 280 -1.69 8.83 -14.18
N CYS A 281 -1.18 8.77 -12.95
CA CYS A 281 -1.25 7.56 -12.12
C CYS A 281 -2.69 7.15 -11.78
N PHE A 282 -3.63 8.09 -11.80
CA PHE A 282 -5.08 7.84 -11.67
C PHE A 282 -5.77 7.60 -13.02
N GLY A 283 -5.04 7.60 -14.12
CA GLY A 283 -5.58 7.36 -15.46
C GLY A 283 -6.01 8.63 -16.19
N VAL A 284 -5.71 9.83 -15.68
CA VAL A 284 -5.92 11.09 -16.43
C VAL A 284 -4.87 11.18 -17.53
N PRO A 285 -5.26 11.37 -18.79
CA PRO A 285 -4.31 11.50 -19.90
C PRO A 285 -3.33 12.65 -19.66
N MET A 286 -2.06 12.47 -20.05
CA MET A 286 -1.02 13.48 -19.92
C MET A 286 -1.29 14.70 -20.81
N PRO A 287 -0.73 15.89 -20.49
CA PRO A 287 -0.71 17.02 -21.41
C PRO A 287 -0.17 16.61 -22.79
N GLY A 288 -0.83 17.06 -23.85
CA GLY A 288 -0.49 16.71 -25.23
C GLY A 288 -1.04 15.38 -25.74
N ASP A 289 -1.74 14.60 -24.89
CA ASP A 289 -2.45 13.41 -25.33
C ASP A 289 -3.59 13.80 -26.29
N PRO A 290 -3.84 13.02 -27.38
CA PRO A 290 -4.93 13.28 -28.33
C PRO A 290 -6.34 13.29 -27.70
N PHE A 291 -6.52 12.79 -26.51
CA PHE A 291 -7.75 12.92 -25.72
C PHE A 291 -8.14 14.39 -25.50
N TRP A 292 -7.16 15.28 -25.35
CA TRP A 292 -7.36 16.69 -25.03
C TRP A 292 -7.71 17.50 -26.28
N THR A 293 -8.99 17.56 -26.57
CA THR A 293 -9.58 18.47 -27.58
C THR A 293 -10.17 19.70 -26.89
N GLU A 294 -10.55 20.72 -27.64
CA GLU A 294 -11.26 21.90 -27.09
C GLU A 294 -12.53 21.47 -26.32
N GLU A 295 -13.25 20.48 -26.84
CA GLU A 295 -14.45 19.95 -26.21
C GLU A 295 -14.12 19.23 -24.88
N THR A 296 -13.18 18.28 -24.89
CA THR A 296 -12.83 17.52 -23.66
C THR A 296 -12.21 18.40 -22.59
N LEU A 297 -11.40 19.39 -22.98
CA LEU A 297 -10.87 20.42 -22.07
C LEU A 297 -11.99 21.23 -21.43
N SER A 298 -12.94 21.72 -22.25
CA SER A 298 -14.07 22.53 -21.77
C SER A 298 -14.96 21.73 -20.81
N LEU A 299 -15.34 20.50 -21.19
CA LEU A 299 -16.18 19.64 -20.35
C LEU A 299 -15.48 19.23 -19.06
N THR A 300 -14.19 18.94 -19.11
CA THR A 300 -13.42 18.57 -17.92
C THR A 300 -13.24 19.78 -16.98
N GLN A 301 -13.06 20.97 -17.52
CA GLN A 301 -13.03 22.22 -16.73
C GLN A 301 -14.37 22.47 -16.02
N LEU A 302 -15.50 22.20 -16.67
CA LEU A 302 -16.83 22.28 -16.01
C LEU A 302 -16.98 21.26 -14.88
N ARG A 303 -16.40 20.06 -15.06
CA ARG A 303 -16.43 19.02 -14.03
C ARG A 303 -15.53 19.34 -12.82
N TYR A 304 -14.39 20.00 -13.06
CA TYR A 304 -13.40 20.38 -12.04
C TYR A 304 -13.07 21.87 -12.14
N PRO A 305 -14.00 22.77 -11.73
CA PRO A 305 -13.89 24.19 -12.02
C PRO A 305 -12.69 24.88 -11.40
N LYS A 306 -12.13 24.37 -10.32
CA LYS A 306 -10.94 24.93 -9.66
C LYS A 306 -9.61 24.30 -10.12
N TRP A 307 -9.66 23.31 -10.99
CA TRP A 307 -8.45 22.71 -11.53
C TRP A 307 -7.75 23.65 -12.50
N ASN A 308 -6.47 23.90 -12.25
CA ASN A 308 -5.65 24.66 -13.20
C ASN A 308 -5.23 23.76 -14.35
N MET A 309 -5.89 23.90 -15.49
CA MET A 309 -5.63 23.10 -16.70
C MET A 309 -4.65 23.77 -17.67
N SER A 310 -3.85 24.77 -17.26
CA SER A 310 -2.95 25.51 -18.14
C SER A 310 -1.94 24.62 -18.87
N GLU A 311 -1.47 23.55 -18.21
CA GLU A 311 -0.53 22.59 -18.81
C GLU A 311 -1.18 21.65 -19.85
N TYR A 312 -2.49 21.58 -19.88
CA TYR A 312 -3.26 20.69 -20.77
C TYR A 312 -3.80 21.39 -22.02
N ARG A 313 -3.60 22.72 -22.11
CA ARG A 313 -4.12 23.57 -23.20
C ARG A 313 -3.07 23.90 -24.28
#